data_e7e19e0eab8abe4d05e7418ae80b8007
#
_entry.id   e7e19e0eab8abe4d05e7418ae80b8007
#
_cell.length_a   1.000
_cell.length_b   1.000
_cell.length_c   1.000
_cell.angle_alpha   90.00
_cell.angle_beta   90.00
_cell.angle_gamma   90.00
#
_symmetry.space_group_name_H-M   'P 1'
#
loop_
_entity.id
_entity.type
_entity.pdbx_description
1 polymer ?
#
loop_
_entity_poly.entity_id
_entity_poly.type
_entity_poly.pdbx_seq_one_letter_code
_entity_poly.pdbx_strand_id
1 'polypeptide(L)'
;ICYLVINLNNRKKDIRKFINIIENSIILSLQSFGIHSYSDRKNIGIWTKLNNEDKKVGAIGIKVKKWIAYHGFSININNDISNYKKIIPCGIKDKGVTTLKKINNQNYNKLSKEIIKNLLTNLKI
;
A
#
# COMPACT_ATOMS: atom_id res chain seq x y z
N ILE A 1 1.15 -9.71 -1.99
CA ILE A 1 1.23 -9.50 -0.54
C ILE A 1 2.70 -9.41 -0.13
N CYS A 2 3.01 -8.43 0.68
CA CYS A 2 4.33 -8.29 1.29
C CYS A 2 4.21 -8.45 2.81
N TYR A 3 4.92 -9.42 3.35
CA TYR A 3 5.04 -9.60 4.81
C TYR A 3 6.39 -9.05 5.25
N LEU A 4 6.39 -8.35 6.38
CA LEU A 4 7.61 -7.79 6.95
C LEU A 4 7.66 -8.01 8.46
N VAL A 5 8.86 -8.00 9.01
CA VAL A 5 9.10 -7.99 10.46
C VAL A 5 10.20 -6.98 10.73
N ILE A 6 9.88 -5.90 11.41
CA ILE A 6 10.82 -4.81 11.69
C ILE A 6 10.81 -4.50 13.18
N ASN A 7 12.00 -4.48 13.77
CA ASN A 7 12.17 -4.10 15.17
C ASN A 7 12.28 -2.58 15.28
N LEU A 8 11.22 -1.96 15.80
CA LEU A 8 11.18 -0.51 15.98
C LEU A 8 11.92 -0.05 17.25
N ASN A 9 12.36 -0.97 18.12
CA ASN A 9 13.14 -0.62 19.32
C ASN A 9 14.48 0.03 18.95
N ASN A 10 15.08 -0.37 17.84
CA ASN A 10 16.35 0.15 17.34
C ASN A 10 16.18 1.35 16.42
N ARG A 11 14.96 1.84 16.31
CA ARG A 11 14.57 2.97 15.48
C ARG A 11 13.80 3.96 16.34
N LYS A 12 13.38 5.09 15.76
CA LYS A 12 12.40 5.94 16.45
C LYS A 12 11.11 5.14 16.64
N LYS A 13 10.64 5.06 17.88
CA LYS A 13 9.38 4.38 18.23
C LYS A 13 8.19 5.21 17.75
N ASP A 14 8.06 5.36 16.44
CA ASP A 14 7.04 6.18 15.79
C ASP A 14 6.36 5.34 14.70
N ILE A 15 5.19 4.83 15.02
CA ILE A 15 4.42 3.95 14.13
C ILE A 15 3.93 4.72 12.90
N ARG A 16 3.48 5.96 13.08
CA ARG A 16 3.00 6.79 11.96
C ARG A 16 4.12 7.04 10.96
N LYS A 17 5.30 7.37 11.44
CA LYS A 17 6.47 7.58 10.58
C LYS A 17 6.84 6.30 9.84
N PHE A 18 6.76 5.15 10.50
CA PHE A 18 7.02 3.86 9.89
C PHE A 18 6.03 3.56 8.76
N ILE A 19 4.74 3.77 9.00
CA ILE A 19 3.69 3.60 7.97
C ILE A 19 3.93 4.56 6.80
N ASN A 20 4.31 5.81 7.06
CA ASN A 20 4.62 6.78 6.00
C ASN A 20 5.80 6.31 5.13
N ILE A 21 6.81 5.70 5.72
CA ILE A 21 7.93 5.13 4.96
C ILE A 21 7.45 4.02 4.03
N ILE A 22 6.58 3.15 4.52
CA ILE A 22 6.00 2.08 3.69
C ILE A 22 5.16 2.67 2.55
N GLU A 23 4.27 3.61 2.85
CA GLU A 23 3.44 4.27 1.85
C GLU A 23 4.30 4.94 0.77
N ASN A 24 5.29 5.72 1.18
CA ASN A 24 6.17 6.42 0.24
C ASN A 24 6.97 5.46 -0.63
N SER A 25 7.41 4.34 -0.08
CA SER A 25 8.14 3.31 -0.83
C SER A 25 7.26 2.69 -1.92
N ILE A 26 6.01 2.42 -1.60
CA ILE A 26 5.04 1.89 -2.58
C ILE A 26 4.74 2.94 -3.65
N ILE A 27 4.49 4.18 -3.23
CA ILE A 27 4.18 5.29 -4.16
C ILE A 27 5.32 5.51 -5.15
N LEU A 28 6.57 5.53 -4.68
CA LEU A 28 7.75 5.65 -5.55
C LEU A 28 7.85 4.48 -6.53
N SER A 29 7.58 3.28 -6.06
CA SER A 29 7.63 2.08 -6.90
C SER A 29 6.58 2.11 -7.99
N LEU A 30 5.35 2.51 -7.67
CA LEU A 30 4.28 2.64 -8.64
C LEU A 30 4.56 3.76 -9.65
N GLN A 31 5.20 4.84 -9.21
CA GLN A 31 5.60 5.93 -10.09
C GLN A 31 6.56 5.44 -11.18
N SER A 32 7.46 4.52 -10.87
CA SER A 32 8.37 3.94 -11.86
C SER A 32 7.64 3.10 -12.91
N PHE A 33 6.39 2.70 -12.64
CA PHE A 33 5.51 2.02 -13.59
C PHE A 33 4.51 2.96 -14.26
N GLY A 34 4.68 4.27 -14.09
CA GLY A 34 3.77 5.26 -14.66
C GLY A 34 2.43 5.40 -13.93
N ILE A 35 2.33 4.86 -12.72
CA ILE A 35 1.11 4.94 -11.91
C ILE A 35 1.27 6.07 -10.90
N HIS A 36 0.39 7.07 -10.97
CA HIS A 36 0.31 8.11 -9.95
C HIS A 36 -0.56 7.61 -8.79
N SER A 37 0.03 7.53 -7.61
CA SER A 37 -0.67 7.11 -6.39
C SER A 37 -0.36 8.04 -5.24
N TYR A 38 -1.16 7.98 -4.20
CA TYR A 38 -1.05 8.87 -3.05
C TYR A 38 -1.58 8.20 -1.78
N SER A 39 -1.20 8.74 -0.64
CA SER A 39 -1.72 8.33 0.66
C SER A 39 -2.79 9.31 1.13
N ASP A 40 -3.63 8.86 2.07
CA ASP A 40 -4.67 9.68 2.70
C ASP A 40 -4.54 9.53 4.21
N ARG A 41 -4.49 10.66 4.92
CA ARG A 41 -4.36 10.68 6.39
C ARG A 41 -5.54 10.01 7.11
N LYS A 42 -6.74 10.10 6.53
CA LYS A 42 -7.96 9.58 7.16
C LYS A 42 -8.23 8.12 6.81
N ASN A 43 -7.78 7.69 5.63
CA ASN A 43 -8.04 6.35 5.11
C ASN A 43 -6.71 5.72 4.71
N ILE A 44 -6.11 4.97 5.63
CA ILE A 44 -4.81 4.33 5.40
C ILE A 44 -4.89 3.40 4.19
N GLY A 45 -3.89 3.49 3.31
CA GLY A 45 -3.80 2.68 2.11
C GLY A 45 -3.10 3.42 0.99
N ILE A 46 -3.08 2.80 -0.16
CA ILE A 46 -2.54 3.39 -1.39
C ILE A 46 -3.70 3.65 -2.34
N TRP A 47 -3.84 4.90 -2.74
CA TRP A 47 -4.96 5.40 -3.52
C TRP A 47 -4.52 5.86 -4.89
N THR A 48 -5.40 5.71 -5.86
CA THR A 48 -5.22 6.25 -7.21
C THR A 48 -6.53 6.89 -7.68
N LYS A 49 -6.46 7.66 -8.76
CA LYS A 49 -7.66 8.16 -9.43
C LYS A 49 -7.97 7.32 -10.66
N LEU A 50 -9.23 6.90 -10.76
CA LEU A 50 -9.76 6.22 -11.94
C LEU A 50 -11.10 6.86 -12.28
N ASN A 51 -11.23 7.44 -13.48
CA ASN A 51 -12.41 8.19 -13.91
C ASN A 51 -12.81 9.29 -12.93
N ASN A 52 -11.82 10.05 -12.44
CA ASN A 52 -11.97 11.14 -11.45
C ASN A 52 -12.46 10.69 -10.06
N GLU A 53 -12.47 9.39 -9.79
CA GLU A 53 -12.83 8.84 -8.49
C GLU A 53 -11.60 8.26 -7.78
N ASP A 54 -11.51 8.49 -6.47
CA ASP A 54 -10.47 7.87 -5.64
C ASP A 54 -10.76 6.38 -5.46
N LYS A 55 -9.80 5.54 -5.84
CA LYS A 55 -9.90 4.08 -5.70
C LYS A 55 -8.70 3.55 -4.96
N LYS A 56 -8.93 2.63 -4.03
CA LYS A 56 -7.86 1.99 -3.26
C LYS A 56 -7.25 0.86 -4.09
N VAL A 57 -5.93 0.89 -4.26
CA VAL A 57 -5.17 -0.13 -4.97
C VAL A 57 -4.27 -0.94 -4.03
N GLY A 58 -4.02 -0.43 -2.84
CA GLY A 58 -3.21 -1.11 -1.84
C GLY A 58 -3.76 -0.93 -0.44
N ALA A 59 -3.67 -1.98 0.37
CA ALA A 59 -4.08 -1.99 1.76
C ALA A 59 -2.86 -2.23 2.66
N ILE A 60 -2.76 -1.46 3.74
CA ILE A 60 -1.68 -1.57 4.72
C ILE A 60 -2.27 -2.08 6.03
N GLY A 61 -1.79 -3.25 6.50
CA GLY A 61 -2.27 -3.89 7.70
C GLY A 61 -1.13 -4.19 8.67
N ILE A 62 -0.42 -3.16 9.11
CA ILE A 62 0.70 -3.29 10.04
C ILE A 62 0.15 -3.47 11.47
N LYS A 63 0.66 -4.46 12.18
CA LYS A 63 0.46 -4.63 13.62
C LYS A 63 1.79 -4.43 14.34
N VAL A 64 1.72 -3.90 15.56
CA VAL A 64 2.91 -3.67 16.38
C VAL A 64 2.67 -4.28 17.76
N LYS A 65 3.61 -5.13 18.19
CA LYS A 65 3.61 -5.72 19.53
C LYS A 65 5.04 -5.62 20.09
N LYS A 66 5.17 -5.05 21.28
CA LYS A 66 6.48 -4.80 21.92
C LYS A 66 7.46 -4.09 20.97
N TRP A 67 6.93 -3.16 20.16
CA TRP A 67 7.67 -2.41 19.16
C TRP A 67 8.26 -3.28 18.03
N ILE A 68 7.72 -4.48 17.84
CA ILE A 68 7.98 -5.28 16.64
C ILE A 68 6.78 -5.10 15.70
N ALA A 69 7.05 -4.53 14.53
CA ALA A 69 6.05 -4.40 13.47
C ALA A 69 6.02 -5.68 12.65
N TYR A 70 4.82 -6.19 12.39
CA TYR A 70 4.62 -7.42 11.62
C TYR A 70 3.37 -7.34 10.74
N HIS A 71 3.07 -8.40 9.98
CA HIS A 71 2.17 -8.40 8.84
C HIS A 71 2.77 -7.55 7.71
N GLY A 72 2.03 -6.65 7.12
CA GLY A 72 2.54 -5.87 6.01
C GLY A 72 1.45 -5.22 5.19
N PHE A 73 1.49 -5.43 3.87
CA PHE A 73 0.56 -4.79 2.96
C PHE A 73 0.28 -5.67 1.74
N SER A 74 -0.76 -5.32 1.02
CA SER A 74 -1.12 -5.95 -0.23
C SER A 74 -1.36 -4.91 -1.32
N ILE A 75 -1.03 -5.25 -2.56
CA ILE A 75 -1.31 -4.43 -3.74
C ILE A 75 -2.17 -5.26 -4.69
N ASN A 76 -3.27 -4.67 -5.13
CA ASN A 76 -4.15 -5.31 -6.11
C ASN A 76 -3.58 -5.11 -7.51
N ILE A 77 -3.03 -6.15 -8.11
CA ILE A 77 -2.44 -6.08 -9.46
C ILE A 77 -3.48 -6.49 -10.50
N ASN A 78 -3.98 -7.70 -10.41
CA ASN A 78 -4.94 -8.26 -11.36
C ASN A 78 -5.91 -9.26 -10.71
N ASN A 79 -6.02 -9.21 -9.39
CA ASN A 79 -6.88 -10.12 -8.64
C ASN A 79 -8.35 -9.74 -8.80
N ASP A 80 -9.22 -10.71 -8.51
CA ASP A 80 -10.66 -10.47 -8.48
C ASP A 80 -11.03 -9.63 -7.26
N ILE A 81 -11.61 -8.45 -7.51
CA ILE A 81 -12.02 -7.52 -6.47
C ILE A 81 -13.54 -7.47 -6.29
N SER A 82 -14.30 -8.34 -6.96
CA SER A 82 -15.77 -8.32 -6.91
C SER A 82 -16.31 -8.49 -5.48
N ASN A 83 -15.61 -9.23 -4.63
CA ASN A 83 -16.01 -9.46 -3.24
C ASN A 83 -15.92 -8.23 -2.35
N TYR A 84 -15.08 -7.24 -2.72
CA TYR A 84 -14.99 -6.00 -1.94
C TYR A 84 -16.28 -5.17 -1.99
N LYS A 85 -17.07 -5.32 -3.03
CA LYS A 85 -18.37 -4.64 -3.17
C LYS A 85 -19.41 -5.15 -2.18
N LYS A 86 -19.21 -6.35 -1.62
CA LYS A 86 -20.13 -6.97 -0.66
C LYS A 86 -19.86 -6.55 0.78
N ILE A 87 -18.71 -5.96 1.06
CA ILE A 87 -18.32 -5.53 2.40
C ILE A 87 -18.26 -4.01 2.40
N ILE A 88 -19.42 -3.38 2.65
CA ILE A 88 -19.48 -1.94 2.86
C ILE A 88 -19.42 -1.73 4.37
N PRO A 89 -18.32 -1.16 4.91
CA PRO A 89 -18.31 -0.80 6.34
C PRO A 89 -19.43 0.19 6.62
N CYS A 90 -20.17 -0.05 7.67
CA CYS A 90 -21.31 0.79 8.06
C CYS A 90 -20.92 2.28 8.12
N GLY A 91 -21.64 3.12 7.36
CA GLY A 91 -21.52 4.56 7.42
C GLY A 91 -20.35 5.18 6.66
N ILE A 92 -19.55 4.38 5.95
CA ILE A 92 -18.49 4.91 5.10
C ILE A 92 -18.96 4.78 3.65
N LYS A 93 -19.02 5.92 2.95
CA LYS A 93 -19.21 5.90 1.49
C LYS A 93 -18.07 5.09 0.89
N ASP A 94 -18.42 4.01 0.21
CA ASP A 94 -17.46 3.17 -0.49
C ASP A 94 -16.74 4.01 -1.55
N LYS A 95 -15.47 4.33 -1.29
CA LYS A 95 -14.61 4.95 -2.29
C LYS A 95 -14.15 3.96 -3.34
N GLY A 96 -14.46 2.68 -3.14
CA GLY A 96 -14.16 1.62 -4.08
C GLY A 96 -12.72 1.17 -4.08
N VAL A 97 -12.51 0.04 -4.73
CA VAL A 97 -11.22 -0.64 -4.85
C VAL A 97 -10.96 -0.86 -6.34
N THR A 98 -9.69 -0.84 -6.74
CA THR A 98 -9.30 -1.14 -8.12
C THR A 98 -8.02 -1.97 -8.15
N THR A 99 -7.60 -2.35 -9.35
CA THR A 99 -6.33 -3.05 -9.58
C THR A 99 -5.43 -2.22 -10.47
N LEU A 100 -4.12 -2.48 -10.41
CA LEU A 100 -3.15 -1.79 -11.25
C LEU A 100 -3.41 -2.03 -12.74
N LYS A 101 -3.83 -3.24 -13.13
CA LYS A 101 -4.12 -3.55 -14.54
C LYS A 101 -5.33 -2.80 -15.07
N LYS A 102 -6.30 -2.45 -14.23
CA LYS A 102 -7.43 -1.60 -14.64
C LYS A 102 -7.00 -0.16 -14.86
N ILE A 103 -5.98 0.30 -14.14
CA ILE A 103 -5.44 1.66 -14.29
C ILE A 103 -4.55 1.73 -15.53
N ASN A 104 -3.63 0.79 -15.65
CA ASN A 104 -2.71 0.68 -16.77
C ASN A 104 -2.39 -0.80 -17.01
N ASN A 105 -2.80 -1.32 -18.17
CA ASN A 105 -2.59 -2.71 -18.53
C ASN A 105 -1.17 -2.90 -19.04
N GLN A 106 -0.28 -3.35 -18.16
CA GLN A 106 1.14 -3.61 -18.45
C GLN A 106 1.64 -4.79 -17.63
N ASN A 107 2.89 -5.15 -17.83
CA ASN A 107 3.56 -6.21 -17.07
C ASN A 107 4.06 -5.64 -15.74
N TYR A 108 3.65 -6.24 -14.62
CA TYR A 108 4.05 -5.86 -13.26
C TYR A 108 5.00 -6.85 -12.60
N ASN A 109 5.62 -7.74 -13.37
CA ASN A 109 6.49 -8.80 -12.80
C ASN A 109 7.68 -8.25 -12.00
N LYS A 110 8.16 -7.06 -12.32
CA LYS A 110 9.28 -6.41 -11.63
C LYS A 110 8.85 -5.52 -10.46
N LEU A 111 7.55 -5.38 -10.22
CA LEU A 111 7.04 -4.47 -9.18
C LEU A 111 7.49 -4.89 -7.79
N SER A 112 7.45 -6.18 -7.45
CA SER A 112 7.84 -6.66 -6.13
C SER A 112 9.29 -6.34 -5.81
N LYS A 113 10.20 -6.52 -6.77
CA LYS A 113 11.62 -6.16 -6.60
C LYS A 113 11.79 -4.65 -6.38
N GLU A 114 11.07 -3.84 -7.11
CA GLU A 114 11.14 -2.39 -6.99
C GLU A 114 10.64 -1.91 -5.62
N ILE A 115 9.54 -2.49 -5.14
CA ILE A 115 9.01 -2.18 -3.81
C ILE A 115 10.01 -2.56 -2.72
N ILE A 116 10.58 -3.76 -2.79
CA ILE A 116 11.57 -4.22 -1.80
C ILE A 116 12.79 -3.30 -1.81
N LYS A 117 13.30 -2.95 -2.98
CA LYS A 117 14.43 -2.04 -3.13
C LYS A 117 14.16 -0.70 -2.45
N ASN A 118 13.01 -0.09 -2.72
CA ASN A 118 12.64 1.21 -2.15
C ASN A 118 12.41 1.12 -0.63
N LEU A 119 11.81 0.02 -0.16
CA LEU A 119 11.65 -0.22 1.27
C LEU A 119 13.00 -0.29 1.98
N LEU A 120 13.93 -1.09 1.48
CA LEU A 120 15.24 -1.23 2.09
C LEU A 120 16.00 0.10 2.10
N THR A 121 15.93 0.85 1.01
CA THR A 121 16.56 2.17 0.91
C THR A 121 15.96 3.14 1.92
N ASN A 122 14.64 3.24 1.97
CA ASN A 122 13.95 4.22 2.81
C ASN A 122 13.98 3.84 4.30
N LEU A 123 14.08 2.55 4.60
CA LEU A 123 14.30 2.05 5.96
C LEU A 123 15.78 2.11 6.38
N LYS A 124 16.66 2.40 5.44
CA LYS A 124 18.13 2.46 5.67
C LYS A 124 18.70 1.12 6.16
N ILE A 125 18.27 0.08 5.52
CA ILE A 125 18.78 -1.27 5.78
C ILE A 125 19.78 -1.69 4.70
#